data_1f4d614c40cf397cde3f7d4ed5603f52
#
_entry.id   1f4d614c40cf397cde3f7d4ed5603f52
#
_cell.length_a   1.000
_cell.length_b   1.000
_cell.length_c   1.000
_cell.angle_alpha   90.00
_cell.angle_beta   90.00
_cell.angle_gamma   90.00
#
_symmetry.space_group_name_H-M   'P 1'
#
loop_
_entity.id
_entity.type
_entity.pdbx_description
1 polymer ?
#
loop_
_entity_poly.entity_id
_entity_poly.type
_entity_poly.pdbx_seq_one_letter_code
_entity_poly.pdbx_strand_id
1 'polypeptide(L)'
;MPHRRALDARAHRTAVAEALAVAGLSSLALRTIGSLSGGERQRAKIARAVCQTPKLLVLDEPTNHLDPRARGDLLSLVARLGITVIAVLHDLTLIEDFASHVALIDDGRLAAYGHPQEVLSGARVRETFEVDMHRLPHPFEDRLLCALDIPISRPINRPVSRTGPRPVPSR
;
A
#
# COMPACT_ATOMS: atom_id res chain seq x y z
N MET A 1 -7.60 -4.43 33.75
CA MET A 1 -8.15 -5.26 32.67
C MET A 1 -9.51 -4.70 32.30
N PRO A 2 -9.73 -4.05 31.14
CA PRO A 2 -11.06 -3.60 30.78
C PRO A 2 -11.91 -4.80 30.44
N HIS A 3 -13.09 -4.89 31.10
CA HIS A 3 -14.09 -5.91 30.84
C HIS A 3 -14.43 -5.92 29.34
N ARG A 4 -14.10 -7.01 28.64
CA ARG A 4 -14.69 -7.35 27.36
C ARG A 4 -16.20 -7.45 27.61
N ARG A 5 -16.97 -6.44 27.20
CA ARG A 5 -18.42 -6.60 27.06
C ARG A 5 -18.60 -7.81 26.15
N ALA A 6 -19.20 -8.85 26.67
CA ALA A 6 -19.67 -9.97 25.87
C ALA A 6 -20.70 -9.39 24.88
N LEU A 7 -20.27 -9.15 23.65
CA LEU A 7 -21.19 -8.79 22.57
C LEU A 7 -22.16 -9.95 22.42
N ASP A 8 -23.46 -9.66 22.39
CA ASP A 8 -24.48 -10.65 22.07
C ASP A 8 -24.07 -11.39 20.78
N ALA A 9 -24.25 -12.70 20.74
CA ALA A 9 -23.86 -13.54 19.61
C ALA A 9 -24.44 -13.05 18.25
N ARG A 10 -25.57 -12.36 18.27
CA ARG A 10 -26.18 -11.72 17.10
C ARG A 10 -25.36 -10.51 16.66
N ALA A 11 -25.02 -9.61 17.59
CA ALA A 11 -24.19 -8.42 17.30
C ALA A 11 -22.81 -8.84 16.78
N HIS A 12 -22.25 -9.92 17.32
CA HIS A 12 -20.98 -10.48 16.85
C HIS A 12 -21.06 -10.96 15.39
N ARG A 13 -22.11 -11.70 15.04
CA ARG A 13 -22.31 -12.17 13.66
C ARG A 13 -22.50 -11.01 12.69
N THR A 14 -23.23 -9.97 13.09
CA THR A 14 -23.41 -8.76 12.27
C THR A 14 -22.08 -8.05 12.02
N ALA A 15 -21.27 -7.81 13.06
CA ALA A 15 -19.97 -7.16 12.92
C ALA A 15 -19.01 -7.96 12.02
N VAL A 16 -19.02 -9.29 12.12
CA VAL A 16 -18.23 -10.15 11.22
C VAL A 16 -18.70 -10.03 9.78
N ALA A 17 -20.02 -10.08 9.54
CA ALA A 17 -20.59 -9.97 8.19
C ALA A 17 -20.26 -8.62 7.54
N GLU A 18 -20.37 -7.52 8.31
CA GLU A 18 -20.02 -6.16 7.87
C GLU A 18 -18.52 -6.06 7.54
N ALA A 19 -17.65 -6.57 8.41
CA ALA A 19 -16.21 -6.54 8.16
C ALA A 19 -15.81 -7.37 6.93
N LEU A 20 -16.44 -8.52 6.71
CA LEU A 20 -16.23 -9.33 5.50
C LEU A 20 -16.73 -8.62 4.26
N ALA A 21 -17.87 -7.92 4.33
CA ALA A 21 -18.39 -7.13 3.23
C ALA A 21 -17.45 -5.98 2.85
N VAL A 22 -16.97 -5.23 3.85
CA VAL A 22 -15.99 -4.16 3.66
C VAL A 22 -14.71 -4.69 3.00
N ALA A 23 -14.24 -5.87 3.42
CA ALA A 23 -13.05 -6.51 2.86
C ALA A 23 -13.27 -7.20 1.50
N GLY A 24 -14.51 -7.23 0.97
CA GLY A 24 -14.84 -7.93 -0.27
C GLY A 24 -14.72 -9.46 -0.16
N LEU A 25 -15.00 -10.02 1.02
CA LEU A 25 -14.82 -11.43 1.32
C LEU A 25 -16.12 -12.17 1.66
N SER A 26 -17.30 -11.53 1.46
CA SER A 26 -18.59 -12.13 1.84
C SER A 26 -18.82 -13.51 1.21
N SER A 27 -18.45 -13.70 -0.06
CA SER A 27 -18.55 -14.98 -0.77
C SER A 27 -17.58 -16.07 -0.29
N LEU A 28 -16.58 -15.67 0.49
CA LEU A 28 -15.51 -16.54 1.01
C LEU A 28 -15.65 -16.82 2.50
N ALA A 29 -16.73 -16.35 3.15
CA ALA A 29 -16.94 -16.40 4.58
C ALA A 29 -16.82 -17.81 5.20
N LEU A 30 -17.17 -18.85 4.44
CA LEU A 30 -17.11 -20.25 4.87
C LEU A 30 -15.85 -20.97 4.44
N ARG A 31 -14.93 -20.31 3.72
CA ARG A 31 -13.65 -20.91 3.32
C ARG A 31 -12.66 -20.90 4.48
N THR A 32 -11.80 -21.92 4.51
CA THR A 32 -10.67 -21.94 5.44
C THR A 32 -9.61 -20.92 5.01
N ILE A 33 -8.93 -20.30 5.98
CA ILE A 33 -7.88 -19.30 5.70
C ILE A 33 -6.76 -19.88 4.81
N GLY A 34 -6.45 -21.16 4.94
CA GLY A 34 -5.45 -21.85 4.11
C GLY A 34 -5.79 -21.94 2.63
N SER A 35 -7.08 -21.90 2.27
CA SER A 35 -7.56 -21.94 0.89
C SER A 35 -7.65 -20.56 0.22
N LEU A 36 -7.38 -19.48 0.94
CA LEU A 36 -7.40 -18.12 0.44
C LEU A 36 -6.09 -17.79 -0.29
N SER A 37 -6.18 -16.99 -1.36
CA SER A 37 -5.03 -16.37 -2.00
C SER A 37 -4.28 -15.44 -1.03
N GLY A 38 -3.07 -15.00 -1.38
CA GLY A 38 -2.29 -14.06 -0.57
C GLY A 38 -3.05 -12.74 -0.29
N GLY A 39 -3.65 -12.16 -1.32
CA GLY A 39 -4.45 -10.92 -1.20
C GLY A 39 -5.72 -11.12 -0.38
N GLU A 40 -6.46 -12.21 -0.59
CA GLU A 40 -7.65 -12.56 0.20
C GLU A 40 -7.30 -12.76 1.68
N ARG A 41 -6.19 -13.45 1.94
CA ARG A 41 -5.71 -13.67 3.31
C ARG A 41 -5.34 -12.37 4.01
N GLN A 42 -4.70 -11.44 3.29
CA GLN A 42 -4.34 -10.15 3.86
C GLN A 42 -5.59 -9.28 4.12
N ARG A 43 -6.57 -9.28 3.21
CA ARG A 43 -7.87 -8.63 3.44
C ARG A 43 -8.63 -9.26 4.62
N ALA A 44 -8.54 -10.57 4.82
CA ALA A 44 -9.15 -11.25 5.98
C ALA A 44 -8.51 -10.81 7.32
N LYS A 45 -7.19 -10.57 7.35
CA LYS A 45 -6.52 -9.99 8.54
C LYS A 45 -7.05 -8.58 8.85
N ILE A 46 -7.26 -7.75 7.82
CA ILE A 46 -7.84 -6.41 7.98
C ILE A 46 -9.30 -6.52 8.46
N ALA A 47 -10.12 -7.38 7.86
CA ALA A 47 -11.50 -7.62 8.31
C ALA A 47 -11.55 -7.99 9.80
N ARG A 48 -10.65 -8.87 10.25
CA ARG A 48 -10.53 -9.24 11.66
C ARG A 48 -10.22 -8.04 12.56
N ALA A 49 -9.36 -7.13 12.11
CA ALA A 49 -9.06 -5.92 12.87
C ALA A 49 -10.25 -4.96 12.90
N VAL A 50 -10.93 -4.78 11.76
CA VAL A 50 -12.11 -3.90 11.61
C VAL A 50 -13.28 -4.36 12.48
N CYS A 51 -13.48 -5.69 12.67
CA CYS A 51 -14.47 -6.23 13.61
C CYS A 51 -14.34 -5.68 15.03
N GLN A 52 -13.18 -5.17 15.41
CA GLN A 52 -12.94 -4.59 16.74
C GLN A 52 -13.29 -3.09 16.81
N THR A 53 -13.83 -2.53 15.72
CA THR A 53 -14.16 -1.09 15.60
C THR A 53 -13.01 -0.18 16.06
N PRO A 54 -11.80 -0.34 15.51
CA PRO A 54 -10.64 0.40 15.94
C PRO A 54 -10.74 1.87 15.54
N LYS A 55 -10.21 2.78 16.35
CA LYS A 55 -9.99 4.19 15.99
C LYS A 55 -8.65 4.38 15.26
N LEU A 56 -7.71 3.48 15.49
CA LEU A 56 -6.37 3.45 14.90
C LEU A 56 -6.07 2.02 14.45
N LEU A 57 -5.65 1.88 13.20
CA LEU A 57 -5.18 0.63 12.61
C LEU A 57 -3.68 0.74 12.35
N VAL A 58 -2.91 -0.19 12.87
CA VAL A 58 -1.47 -0.31 12.60
C VAL A 58 -1.25 -1.49 11.68
N LEU A 59 -0.57 -1.24 10.57
CA LEU A 59 -0.25 -2.23 9.54
C LEU A 59 1.27 -2.32 9.37
N ASP A 60 1.80 -3.50 9.58
CA ASP A 60 3.21 -3.80 9.36
C ASP A 60 3.36 -4.54 8.03
N GLU A 61 3.99 -3.89 7.05
CA GLU A 61 4.24 -4.40 5.70
C GLU A 61 3.03 -5.10 5.05
N PRO A 62 1.85 -4.46 5.01
CA PRO A 62 0.62 -5.14 4.59
C PRO A 62 0.62 -5.56 3.12
N THR A 63 1.50 -5.00 2.30
CA THR A 63 1.62 -5.26 0.85
C THR A 63 2.66 -6.30 0.50
N ASN A 64 3.41 -6.83 1.47
CA ASN A 64 4.46 -7.83 1.23
C ASN A 64 3.89 -9.11 0.60
N HIS A 65 4.63 -9.65 -0.36
CA HIS A 65 4.29 -10.88 -1.10
C HIS A 65 2.97 -10.83 -1.90
N LEU A 66 2.42 -9.63 -2.10
CA LEU A 66 1.27 -9.43 -2.96
C LEU A 66 1.71 -9.05 -4.38
N ASP A 67 0.94 -9.50 -5.38
CA ASP A 67 1.08 -9.01 -6.73
C ASP A 67 0.66 -7.52 -6.82
N PRO A 68 1.07 -6.78 -7.88
CA PRO A 68 0.80 -5.34 -7.98
C PRO A 68 -0.68 -4.98 -7.87
N ARG A 69 -1.59 -5.78 -8.44
CA ARG A 69 -3.03 -5.55 -8.37
C ARG A 69 -3.53 -5.71 -6.94
N ALA A 70 -3.15 -6.79 -6.26
CA ALA A 70 -3.56 -7.06 -4.89
C ALA A 70 -3.04 -6.00 -3.90
N ARG A 71 -1.86 -5.39 -4.16
CA ARG A 71 -1.35 -4.24 -3.39
C ARG A 71 -2.26 -3.03 -3.51
N GLY A 72 -2.60 -2.64 -4.75
CA GLY A 72 -3.51 -1.51 -5.02
C GLY A 72 -4.89 -1.73 -4.41
N ASP A 73 -5.47 -2.93 -4.58
CA ASP A 73 -6.77 -3.30 -4.01
C ASP A 73 -6.75 -3.22 -2.47
N LEU A 74 -5.67 -3.67 -1.83
CA LEU A 74 -5.51 -3.64 -0.38
C LEU A 74 -5.41 -2.21 0.16
N LEU A 75 -4.54 -1.37 -0.42
CA LEU A 75 -4.37 0.02 0.00
C LEU A 75 -5.66 0.83 -0.24
N SER A 76 -6.34 0.59 -1.36
CA SER A 76 -7.66 1.17 -1.64
C SER A 76 -8.71 0.75 -0.62
N LEU A 77 -8.71 -0.50 -0.17
CA LEU A 77 -9.57 -0.97 0.91
C LEU A 77 -9.27 -0.19 2.19
N VAL A 78 -8.00 -0.11 2.59
CA VAL A 78 -7.57 0.56 3.83
C VAL A 78 -7.94 2.04 3.82
N ALA A 79 -7.72 2.74 2.71
CA ALA A 79 -8.08 4.16 2.56
C ALA A 79 -9.59 4.42 2.74
N ARG A 80 -10.44 3.47 2.33
CA ARG A 80 -11.90 3.57 2.49
C ARG A 80 -12.42 3.26 3.89
N LEU A 81 -11.59 2.80 4.82
CA LEU A 81 -12.06 2.50 6.19
C LEU A 81 -12.47 3.72 6.99
N GLY A 82 -12.02 4.92 6.61
CA GLY A 82 -12.36 6.18 7.30
C GLY A 82 -11.84 6.27 8.74
N ILE A 83 -10.80 5.54 9.08
CA ILE A 83 -10.12 5.55 10.38
C ILE A 83 -8.67 5.98 10.23
N THR A 84 -8.04 6.36 11.32
CA THR A 84 -6.60 6.64 11.32
C THR A 84 -5.81 5.36 11.08
N VAL A 85 -4.86 5.43 10.13
CA VAL A 85 -4.00 4.29 9.78
C VAL A 85 -2.54 4.69 9.91
N ILE A 86 -1.73 3.84 10.52
CA ILE A 86 -0.28 3.88 10.47
C ILE A 86 0.17 2.63 9.72
N ALA A 87 0.89 2.78 8.62
CA ALA A 87 1.39 1.66 7.84
C ALA A 87 2.89 1.76 7.61
N VAL A 88 3.61 0.66 7.81
CA VAL A 88 4.99 0.50 7.34
C VAL A 88 4.94 -0.01 5.91
N LEU A 89 5.53 0.73 4.98
CA LEU A 89 5.57 0.40 3.55
C LEU A 89 7.01 0.49 3.05
N HIS A 90 7.39 -0.45 2.18
CA HIS A 90 8.69 -0.44 1.50
C HIS A 90 8.60 0.00 0.03
N ASP A 91 7.41 0.00 -0.55
CA ASP A 91 7.18 0.42 -1.93
C ASP A 91 6.91 1.93 -1.99
N LEU A 92 7.97 2.69 -2.24
CA LEU A 92 7.91 4.16 -2.31
C LEU A 92 6.95 4.66 -3.39
N THR A 93 6.72 3.87 -4.46
CA THR A 93 5.87 4.27 -5.58
C THR A 93 4.38 4.35 -5.22
N LEU A 94 3.97 3.69 -4.13
CA LEU A 94 2.59 3.67 -3.67
C LEU A 94 2.28 4.72 -2.60
N ILE A 95 3.31 5.33 -2.01
CA ILE A 95 3.15 6.17 -0.81
C ILE A 95 2.40 7.47 -1.15
N GLU A 96 2.74 8.13 -2.25
CA GLU A 96 2.15 9.43 -2.61
C GLU A 96 0.64 9.34 -2.88
N ASP A 97 0.17 8.24 -3.44
CA ASP A 97 -1.24 8.02 -3.71
C ASP A 97 -2.03 7.54 -2.47
N PHE A 98 -1.33 7.04 -1.45
CA PHE A 98 -1.96 6.41 -0.29
C PHE A 98 -1.91 7.27 0.98
N ALA A 99 -0.74 7.86 1.29
CA ALA A 99 -0.48 8.47 2.59
C ALA A 99 -0.74 9.98 2.58
N SER A 100 -1.37 10.49 3.62
CA SER A 100 -1.47 11.95 3.88
C SER A 100 -0.18 12.53 4.47
N HIS A 101 0.54 11.74 5.27
CA HIS A 101 1.81 12.08 5.88
C HIS A 101 2.76 10.90 5.86
N VAL A 102 4.05 11.18 5.79
CA VAL A 102 5.14 10.18 5.81
C VAL A 102 6.10 10.50 6.95
N ALA A 103 6.47 9.47 7.69
CA ALA A 103 7.62 9.48 8.58
C ALA A 103 8.72 8.62 7.92
N LEU A 104 9.81 9.25 7.51
CA LEU A 104 10.96 8.56 6.95
C LEU A 104 11.91 8.18 8.10
N ILE A 105 12.17 6.89 8.23
CA ILE A 105 13.07 6.35 9.23
C ILE A 105 14.35 5.89 8.53
N ASP A 106 15.49 6.37 9.02
CA ASP A 106 16.80 6.01 8.53
C ASP A 106 17.69 5.67 9.74
N ASP A 107 18.35 4.52 9.71
CA ASP A 107 19.16 3.99 10.81
C ASP A 107 18.50 4.10 12.19
N GLY A 108 17.22 3.76 12.26
CA GLY A 108 16.39 3.79 13.49
C GLY A 108 16.05 5.19 14.00
N ARG A 109 16.31 6.24 13.22
CA ARG A 109 16.01 7.64 13.55
C ARG A 109 15.02 8.25 12.59
N LEU A 110 14.23 9.20 13.08
CA LEU A 110 13.33 9.99 12.23
C LEU A 110 14.17 10.97 11.39
N ALA A 111 14.33 10.66 10.11
CA ALA A 111 15.06 11.50 9.15
C ALA A 111 14.20 12.65 8.63
N ALA A 112 12.89 12.42 8.42
CA ALA A 112 11.95 13.45 7.99
C ALA A 112 10.51 13.06 8.34
N TYR A 113 9.65 14.10 8.47
CA TYR A 113 8.20 13.94 8.65
C TYR A 113 7.47 15.07 7.91
N GLY A 114 6.39 14.74 7.22
CA GLY A 114 5.57 15.73 6.52
C GLY A 114 4.77 15.14 5.37
N HIS A 115 4.39 16.00 4.43
CA HIS A 115 3.67 15.58 3.23
C HIS A 115 4.55 14.68 2.34
N PRO A 116 3.98 13.64 1.69
CA PRO A 116 4.75 12.68 0.90
C PRO A 116 5.71 13.33 -0.12
N GLN A 117 5.24 14.31 -0.88
CA GLN A 117 6.05 14.97 -1.92
C GLN A 117 7.27 15.71 -1.36
N GLU A 118 7.18 16.24 -0.13
CA GLU A 118 8.27 16.95 0.53
C GLU A 118 9.26 15.95 1.16
N VAL A 119 8.73 14.93 1.82
CA VAL A 119 9.54 13.90 2.49
C VAL A 119 10.25 13.02 1.48
N LEU A 120 9.55 12.61 0.41
CA LEU A 120 10.10 11.77 -0.65
C LEU A 120 10.68 12.61 -1.81
N SER A 121 11.37 13.71 -1.51
CA SER A 121 12.12 14.45 -2.52
C SER A 121 13.22 13.57 -3.13
N GLY A 122 13.49 13.76 -4.45
CA GLY A 122 14.50 12.94 -5.15
C GLY A 122 15.87 12.93 -4.48
N ALA A 123 16.30 14.07 -3.91
CA ALA A 123 17.58 14.16 -3.19
C ALA A 123 17.57 13.27 -1.94
N ARG A 124 16.50 13.33 -1.13
CA ARG A 124 16.41 12.54 0.12
C ARG A 124 16.23 11.05 -0.15
N VAL A 125 15.44 10.68 -1.18
CA VAL A 125 15.29 9.28 -1.58
C VAL A 125 16.62 8.70 -2.02
N ARG A 126 17.41 9.47 -2.79
CA ARG A 126 18.76 9.05 -3.20
C ARG A 126 19.71 8.90 -2.00
N GLU A 127 19.67 9.83 -1.05
CA GLU A 127 20.50 9.80 0.14
C GLU A 127 20.18 8.58 1.04
N THR A 128 18.88 8.30 1.25
CA THR A 128 18.44 7.25 2.20
C THR A 128 18.42 5.87 1.57
N PHE A 129 18.03 5.73 0.29
CA PHE A 129 17.78 4.44 -0.36
C PHE A 129 18.73 4.12 -1.52
N GLU A 130 19.64 5.06 -1.88
CA GLU A 130 20.57 4.92 -3.01
C GLU A 130 19.87 4.65 -4.35
N VAL A 131 18.64 5.15 -4.53
CA VAL A 131 17.85 5.04 -5.76
C VAL A 131 17.36 6.40 -6.22
N ASP A 132 17.14 6.55 -7.51
CA ASP A 132 16.54 7.76 -8.07
C ASP A 132 15.03 7.63 -8.19
N MET A 133 14.31 8.62 -7.65
CA MET A 133 12.85 8.70 -7.74
C MET A 133 12.45 9.77 -8.75
N HIS A 134 11.67 9.37 -9.74
CA HIS A 134 11.17 10.23 -10.80
C HIS A 134 9.65 10.34 -10.73
N ARG A 135 9.14 11.54 -11.03
CA ARG A 135 7.71 11.80 -11.21
C ARG A 135 7.45 12.04 -12.69
N LEU A 136 6.69 11.14 -13.31
CA LEU A 136 6.40 11.14 -14.73
C LEU A 136 4.91 11.39 -14.95
N PRO A 137 4.50 12.15 -16.00
CA PRO A 137 3.09 12.28 -16.33
C PRO A 137 2.45 10.93 -16.61
N HIS A 138 1.27 10.69 -16.03
CA HIS A 138 0.49 9.51 -16.35
C HIS A 138 -0.03 9.60 -17.81
N PRO A 139 0.05 8.53 -18.62
CA PRO A 139 -0.26 8.60 -20.06
C PRO A 139 -1.75 8.86 -20.37
N PHE A 140 -2.66 8.63 -19.39
CA PHE A 140 -4.11 8.69 -19.60
C PHE A 140 -4.87 9.49 -18.54
N GLU A 141 -4.21 9.93 -17.47
CA GLU A 141 -4.83 10.62 -16.34
C GLU A 141 -4.05 11.89 -16.01
N ASP A 142 -4.73 12.91 -15.47
CA ASP A 142 -4.08 14.15 -15.00
C ASP A 142 -3.46 13.97 -13.61
N ARG A 143 -2.43 13.12 -13.53
CA ARG A 143 -1.62 12.88 -12.33
C ARG A 143 -0.19 12.46 -12.68
N LEU A 144 0.67 12.46 -11.69
CA LEU A 144 2.04 11.96 -11.82
C LEU A 144 2.13 10.50 -11.34
N LEU A 145 2.98 9.74 -11.99
CA LEU A 145 3.42 8.41 -11.56
C LEU A 145 4.78 8.52 -10.89
N CYS A 146 4.95 7.87 -9.76
CA CYS A 146 6.25 7.68 -9.16
C CYS A 146 6.94 6.47 -9.79
N ALA A 147 8.17 6.66 -10.25
CA ALA A 147 9.02 5.60 -10.78
C ALA A 147 10.37 5.61 -10.05
N LEU A 148 10.92 4.43 -9.78
CA LEU A 148 12.25 4.29 -9.19
C LEU A 148 13.24 3.81 -10.26
N ASP A 149 14.37 4.50 -10.36
CA ASP A 149 15.54 4.01 -11.10
C ASP A 149 16.49 3.36 -10.10
N ILE A 150 16.50 2.02 -10.11
CA ILE A 150 17.32 1.21 -9.22
C ILE A 150 18.61 0.87 -9.97
N PRO A 151 19.80 1.30 -9.48
CA PRO A 151 21.05 1.03 -10.14
C PRO A 151 21.36 -0.47 -10.15
N ILE A 152 21.21 -1.08 -11.32
CA ILE A 152 21.60 -2.47 -11.53
C ILE A 152 22.97 -2.47 -12.20
N SER A 153 23.98 -3.09 -11.58
CA SER A 153 25.28 -3.30 -12.22
C SER A 153 25.09 -4.10 -13.51
N ARG A 154 25.10 -3.42 -14.66
CA ARG A 154 25.00 -4.04 -15.97
C ARG A 154 26.40 -4.48 -16.40
N PRO A 155 26.58 -5.71 -16.93
CA PRO A 155 27.81 -6.03 -17.67
C PRO A 155 27.92 -5.03 -18.84
N ILE A 156 29.11 -4.49 -19.08
CA ILE A 156 29.47 -3.32 -19.89
C ILE A 156 29.11 -3.43 -21.39
N ASN A 157 28.37 -4.45 -21.84
CA ASN A 157 28.23 -4.81 -23.25
C ASN A 157 26.79 -4.76 -23.81
N ARG A 158 25.98 -3.74 -23.49
CA ARG A 158 24.80 -3.42 -24.30
C ARG A 158 24.84 -1.96 -24.73
N PRO A 159 24.97 -1.65 -26.03
CA PRO A 159 24.76 -0.30 -26.51
C PRO A 159 23.31 0.10 -26.21
N VAL A 160 23.15 1.20 -25.47
CA VAL A 160 21.83 1.83 -25.27
C VAL A 160 21.40 2.38 -26.62
N SER A 161 20.51 1.69 -27.33
CA SER A 161 19.84 2.26 -28.50
C SER A 161 18.95 3.40 -27.98
N ARG A 162 19.39 4.64 -28.19
CA ARG A 162 18.57 5.85 -28.02
C ARG A 162 17.51 5.88 -29.13
N THR A 163 16.52 5.00 -29.06
CA THR A 163 15.30 5.17 -29.83
C THR A 163 14.41 6.07 -29.00
N GLY A 164 14.31 7.34 -29.43
CA GLY A 164 13.34 8.28 -28.89
C GLY A 164 11.90 7.73 -28.96
N PRO A 165 10.95 8.34 -28.21
CA PRO A 165 9.58 7.86 -28.15
C PRO A 165 8.99 7.77 -29.56
N ARG A 166 8.45 6.59 -29.91
CA ARG A 166 7.72 6.40 -31.17
C ARG A 166 6.49 7.34 -31.15
N PRO A 167 6.21 8.09 -32.20
CA PRO A 167 4.98 8.85 -32.30
C PRO A 167 3.78 7.91 -32.22
N VAL A 168 2.85 8.25 -31.34
CA VAL A 168 1.55 7.57 -31.19
C VAL A 168 0.77 7.84 -32.49
N PRO A 169 0.22 6.82 -33.17
CA PRO A 169 -0.60 7.04 -34.34
C PRO A 169 -1.89 7.76 -33.91
N SER A 170 -2.17 8.92 -34.52
CA SER A 170 -3.42 9.65 -34.42
C SER A 170 -4.55 8.80 -34.96
N ARG A 171 -5.61 8.59 -34.17
CA ARG A 171 -6.95 8.22 -34.62
C ARG A 171 -7.89 9.39 -34.52
#